data_49ca5684c013f1146658f09bddcc1cd3
#
_entry.id   49ca5684c013f1146658f09bddcc1cd3
#
_cell.length_a   1.000
_cell.length_b   1.000
_cell.length_c   1.000
_cell.angle_alpha   90.00
_cell.angle_beta   90.00
_cell.angle_gamma   90.00
#
_symmetry.space_group_name_H-M   'P 1'
#
loop_
_entity.id
_entity.type
_entity.pdbx_description
1 polymer ?
#
loop_
_entity_poly.entity_id
_entity_poly.type
_entity_poly.pdbx_seq_one_letter_code
_entity_poly.pdbx_strand_id
1 'polypeptide(L)'
;MRFLSMIRVDETTDQQPSQRLMDEMMALIGELSAAGVLLDTAGLLPSSHGARVRSQHGRITVTDGPFAEAREVIGGYAILKADSLDEALAVTRRFLQVHGDEWDIECEVRPIEESP
;
A
#
# COMPACT_ATOMS: atom_id res chain seq x y z
N MET A 1 13.89 6.04 11.39
CA MET A 1 12.64 6.70 10.94
C MET A 1 11.70 5.67 10.35
N ARG A 2 10.42 5.92 10.46
CA ARG A 2 9.42 5.07 9.83
C ARG A 2 8.81 5.78 8.63
N PHE A 3 8.47 4.99 7.63
CA PHE A 3 7.83 5.47 6.40
C PHE A 3 6.59 4.64 6.14
N LEU A 4 5.54 5.29 5.65
CA LEU A 4 4.35 4.61 5.18
C LEU A 4 4.38 4.57 3.65
N SER A 5 4.34 3.35 3.11
CA SER A 5 4.19 3.13 1.67
C SER A 5 2.74 2.72 1.42
N MET A 6 2.03 3.52 0.64
CA MET A 6 0.63 3.27 0.29
C MET A 6 0.58 2.76 -1.14
N ILE A 7 -0.02 1.59 -1.33
CA ILE A 7 -0.10 0.96 -2.64
C ILE A 7 -1.43 1.37 -3.26
N ARG A 8 -1.36 2.06 -4.40
CA ARG A 8 -2.53 2.54 -5.13
C ARG A 8 -2.82 1.62 -6.29
N VAL A 9 -4.06 1.17 -6.39
CA VAL A 9 -4.48 0.20 -7.40
C VAL A 9 -5.78 0.63 -8.05
N ASP A 10 -5.97 0.20 -9.30
CA ASP A 10 -7.26 0.26 -9.99
C ASP A 10 -8.02 -1.00 -9.63
N GLU A 11 -9.04 -0.89 -8.79
CA GLU A 11 -9.82 -2.05 -8.35
C GLU A 11 -10.93 -2.45 -9.31
N THR A 12 -11.07 -1.75 -10.44
CA THR A 12 -12.07 -2.10 -11.45
C THR A 12 -11.65 -3.30 -12.29
N THR A 13 -10.39 -3.72 -12.20
CA THR A 13 -9.90 -4.91 -12.89
C THR A 13 -10.19 -6.16 -12.09
N ASP A 14 -10.45 -7.28 -12.76
CA ASP A 14 -10.64 -8.59 -12.13
C ASP A 14 -9.32 -9.36 -12.04
N GLN A 15 -8.21 -8.67 -12.21
CA GLN A 15 -6.90 -9.29 -12.24
C GLN A 15 -6.55 -9.94 -10.90
N GLN A 16 -6.09 -11.18 -10.95
CA GLN A 16 -5.60 -11.89 -9.78
C GLN A 16 -4.08 -12.02 -9.86
N PRO A 17 -3.38 -12.00 -8.72
CA PRO A 17 -1.94 -12.19 -8.74
C PRO A 17 -1.57 -13.59 -9.22
N SER A 18 -0.50 -13.69 -10.02
CA SER A 18 0.03 -14.98 -10.44
C SER A 18 0.66 -15.71 -9.26
N GLN A 19 0.82 -17.04 -9.39
CA GLN A 19 1.51 -17.82 -8.37
C GLN A 19 2.95 -17.33 -8.20
N ARG A 20 3.63 -16.98 -9.31
CA ARG A 20 4.97 -16.41 -9.27
C ARG A 20 5.03 -15.16 -8.39
N LEU A 21 4.10 -14.22 -8.63
CA LEU A 21 4.04 -12.97 -7.88
C LEU A 21 3.81 -13.24 -6.38
N MET A 22 2.88 -14.13 -6.05
CA MET A 22 2.61 -14.47 -4.66
C MET A 22 3.84 -15.07 -3.97
N ASP A 23 4.53 -16.00 -4.64
CA ASP A 23 5.71 -16.66 -4.08
C ASP A 23 6.87 -15.69 -3.88
N GLU A 24 7.14 -14.85 -4.87
CA GLU A 24 8.22 -13.86 -4.79
C GLU A 24 7.91 -12.77 -3.76
N MET A 25 6.65 -12.39 -3.65
CA MET A 25 6.22 -11.41 -2.65
C MET A 25 6.39 -11.95 -1.24
N MET A 26 6.01 -13.20 -0.99
CA MET A 26 6.21 -13.84 0.31
C MET A 26 7.68 -13.92 0.67
N ALA A 27 8.54 -14.24 -0.30
CA ALA A 27 9.98 -14.28 -0.08
C ALA A 27 10.54 -12.90 0.28
N LEU A 28 10.13 -11.85 -0.42
CA LEU A 28 10.55 -10.48 -0.15
C LEU A 28 10.08 -10.02 1.24
N ILE A 29 8.83 -10.27 1.58
CA ILE A 29 8.26 -9.92 2.89
C ILE A 29 9.04 -10.62 3.99
N GLY A 30 9.34 -11.91 3.82
CA GLY A 30 10.13 -12.66 4.79
C GLY A 30 11.52 -12.09 4.98
N GLU A 31 12.20 -11.77 3.89
CA GLU A 31 13.54 -11.17 3.93
C GLU A 31 13.54 -9.81 4.65
N LEU A 32 12.62 -8.92 4.26
CA LEU A 32 12.56 -7.57 4.82
C LEU A 32 12.10 -7.58 6.28
N SER A 33 11.20 -8.48 6.65
CA SER A 33 10.76 -8.63 8.03
C SER A 33 11.89 -9.14 8.92
N ALA A 34 12.64 -10.13 8.46
CA ALA A 34 13.78 -10.68 9.20
C ALA A 34 14.89 -9.64 9.38
N ALA A 35 15.07 -8.75 8.40
CA ALA A 35 16.05 -7.67 8.47
C ALA A 35 15.58 -6.48 9.33
N GLY A 36 14.35 -6.47 9.82
CA GLY A 36 13.81 -5.37 10.60
C GLY A 36 13.45 -4.14 9.77
N VAL A 37 13.41 -4.27 8.47
CA VAL A 37 13.06 -3.18 7.54
C VAL A 37 11.56 -3.07 7.36
N LEU A 38 10.87 -4.18 7.19
CA LEU A 38 9.41 -4.21 7.08
C LEU A 38 8.83 -4.44 8.48
N LEU A 39 8.15 -3.42 9.01
CA LEU A 39 7.57 -3.47 10.35
C LEU A 39 6.14 -3.99 10.34
N ASP A 40 5.38 -3.65 9.30
CA ASP A 40 4.00 -4.11 9.13
C ASP A 40 3.60 -3.97 7.67
N THR A 41 2.71 -4.82 7.20
CA THR A 41 2.15 -4.75 5.86
C THR A 41 0.83 -5.50 5.81
N ALA A 42 -0.09 -5.00 4.98
CA ALA A 42 -1.36 -5.68 4.72
C ALA A 42 -1.93 -5.24 3.39
N GLY A 43 -2.62 -6.16 2.72
CA GLY A 43 -3.52 -5.84 1.63
C GLY A 43 -4.88 -5.44 2.18
N LEU A 44 -5.60 -4.62 1.44
CA LEU A 44 -6.96 -4.20 1.80
C LEU A 44 -7.97 -4.86 0.88
N LEU A 45 -9.13 -5.20 1.43
CA LEU A 45 -10.25 -5.67 0.62
C LEU A 45 -10.75 -4.52 -0.27
N PRO A 46 -11.43 -4.82 -1.38
CA PRO A 46 -11.97 -3.78 -2.26
C PRO A 46 -12.82 -2.76 -1.52
N SER A 47 -12.94 -1.55 -2.08
CA SER A 47 -13.65 -0.44 -1.44
C SER A 47 -15.14 -0.73 -1.22
N SER A 48 -15.70 -1.72 -1.92
CA SER A 48 -17.08 -2.19 -1.69
C SER A 48 -17.31 -2.69 -0.26
N HIS A 49 -16.24 -3.09 0.44
CA HIS A 49 -16.30 -3.52 1.85
C HIS A 49 -16.09 -2.38 2.84
N GLY A 50 -15.87 -1.17 2.36
CA GLY A 50 -15.53 -0.04 3.19
C GLY A 50 -16.48 1.13 3.06
N ALA A 51 -16.10 2.24 3.69
CA ALA A 51 -16.85 3.48 3.66
C ALA A 51 -15.90 4.65 3.86
N ARG A 52 -16.36 5.84 3.44
CA ARG A 52 -15.70 7.11 3.74
C ARG A 52 -16.53 7.87 4.74
N VAL A 53 -15.89 8.42 5.74
CA VAL A 53 -16.51 9.29 6.73
C VAL A 53 -15.90 10.67 6.54
N ARG A 54 -16.76 11.65 6.27
CA ARG A 54 -16.32 13.04 6.00
C ARG A 54 -16.88 13.97 7.06
N SER A 55 -16.05 14.89 7.53
CA SER A 55 -16.48 16.03 8.32
C SER A 55 -16.30 17.30 7.48
N GLN A 56 -17.36 18.02 7.24
CA GLN A 56 -17.31 19.27 6.48
C GLN A 56 -18.21 20.28 7.18
N HIS A 57 -17.63 21.41 7.58
CA HIS A 57 -18.32 22.47 8.35
C HIS A 57 -19.01 21.90 9.61
N GLY A 58 -18.35 20.95 10.29
CA GLY A 58 -18.88 20.29 11.47
C GLY A 58 -19.92 19.22 11.20
N ARG A 59 -20.27 18.99 9.93
CA ARG A 59 -21.23 17.97 9.54
C ARG A 59 -20.51 16.69 9.14
N ILE A 60 -20.92 15.59 9.74
CA ILE A 60 -20.34 14.27 9.46
C ILE A 60 -21.26 13.49 8.54
N THR A 61 -20.70 12.97 7.45
CA THR A 61 -21.41 12.12 6.49
C THR A 61 -20.64 10.83 6.26
N VAL A 62 -21.38 9.75 5.99
CA VAL A 62 -20.78 8.44 5.67
C VAL A 62 -21.21 8.07 4.26
N THR A 63 -20.25 7.70 3.43
CA THR A 63 -20.47 7.24 2.07
C THR A 63 -19.97 5.81 1.93
N ASP A 64 -20.88 4.88 1.65
CA ASP A 64 -20.50 3.49 1.45
C ASP A 64 -19.75 3.31 0.13
N GLY A 65 -18.81 2.35 0.10
CA GLY A 65 -18.20 1.94 -1.15
C GLY A 65 -19.14 1.12 -2.02
N PRO A 66 -18.73 0.83 -3.24
CA PRO A 66 -17.45 1.17 -3.86
C PRO A 66 -17.32 2.65 -4.20
N PHE A 67 -16.09 3.14 -4.25
CA PHE A 67 -15.81 4.55 -4.57
C PHE A 67 -15.63 4.69 -6.09
N ALA A 68 -16.73 4.62 -6.82
CA ALA A 68 -16.74 4.53 -8.28
C ALA A 68 -16.11 5.75 -8.98
N GLU A 69 -16.14 6.92 -8.32
CA GLU A 69 -15.53 8.14 -8.83
C GLU A 69 -14.00 8.15 -8.71
N ALA A 70 -13.44 7.28 -7.87
CA ALA A 70 -12.00 7.19 -7.71
C ALA A 70 -11.41 6.28 -8.78
N ARG A 71 -10.41 6.79 -9.49
CA ARG A 71 -9.69 6.02 -10.50
C ARG A 71 -8.82 4.95 -9.87
N GLU A 72 -8.19 5.31 -8.75
CA GLU A 72 -7.36 4.42 -7.97
C GLU A 72 -7.74 4.53 -6.50
N VAL A 73 -7.61 3.43 -5.78
CA VAL A 73 -7.84 3.36 -4.35
C VAL A 73 -6.61 2.80 -3.67
N ILE A 74 -6.51 3.01 -2.36
CA ILE A 74 -5.44 2.39 -1.58
C ILE A 74 -5.77 0.91 -1.46
N GLY A 75 -4.91 0.06 -2.05
CA GLY A 75 -5.10 -1.38 -2.05
C GLY A 75 -4.26 -2.11 -1.01
N GLY A 76 -3.39 -1.39 -0.30
CA GLY A 76 -2.54 -1.96 0.72
C GLY A 76 -1.56 -0.95 1.26
N TYR A 77 -0.81 -1.36 2.28
CA TYR A 77 0.20 -0.50 2.88
C TYR A 77 1.37 -1.32 3.41
N ALA A 78 2.50 -0.62 3.60
CA ALA A 78 3.66 -1.15 4.31
C ALA A 78 4.23 -0.06 5.21
N ILE A 79 4.66 -0.44 6.40
CA ILE A 79 5.41 0.45 7.29
C ILE A 79 6.86 -0.01 7.26
N LEU A 80 7.75 0.90 6.85
CA LEU A 80 9.17 0.62 6.65
C LEU A 80 10.01 1.38 7.65
N LYS A 81 11.09 0.74 8.10
CA LYS A 81 12.14 1.39 8.88
C LYS A 81 13.30 1.68 7.94
N ALA A 82 13.72 2.93 7.86
CA ALA A 82 14.83 3.36 7.01
C ALA A 82 15.46 4.63 7.59
N ASP A 83 16.71 4.89 7.24
CA ASP A 83 17.42 6.08 7.72
C ASP A 83 17.11 7.31 6.88
N SER A 84 16.61 7.11 5.66
CA SER A 84 16.32 8.19 4.73
C SER A 84 15.18 7.81 3.78
N LEU A 85 14.60 8.82 3.13
CA LEU A 85 13.61 8.58 2.07
C LEU A 85 14.21 7.75 0.95
N ASP A 86 15.47 8.00 0.56
CA ASP A 86 16.12 7.24 -0.50
C ASP A 86 16.20 5.75 -0.19
N GLU A 87 16.48 5.40 1.06
CA GLU A 87 16.48 3.99 1.48
C GLU A 87 15.07 3.39 1.42
N ALA A 88 14.06 4.14 1.87
CA ALA A 88 12.66 3.69 1.80
C ALA A 88 12.22 3.49 0.34
N LEU A 89 12.66 4.37 -0.56
CA LEU A 89 12.37 4.24 -1.98
C LEU A 89 13.07 3.04 -2.60
N ALA A 90 14.28 2.72 -2.18
CA ALA A 90 14.99 1.54 -2.65
C ALA A 90 14.23 0.25 -2.30
N VAL A 91 13.70 0.18 -1.09
CA VAL A 91 12.86 -0.95 -0.65
C VAL A 91 11.57 -1.02 -1.46
N THR A 92 10.92 0.12 -1.67
CA THR A 92 9.69 0.20 -2.45
C THR A 92 9.93 -0.22 -3.90
N ARG A 93 11.07 0.14 -4.49
CA ARG A 93 11.43 -0.32 -5.83
C ARG A 93 11.52 -1.84 -5.92
N ARG A 94 12.09 -2.49 -4.90
CA ARG A 94 12.16 -3.95 -4.86
C ARG A 94 10.76 -4.57 -4.88
N PHE A 95 9.84 -3.99 -4.12
CA PHE A 95 8.44 -4.40 -4.10
C PHE A 95 7.80 -4.28 -5.50
N LEU A 96 8.01 -3.16 -6.17
CA LEU A 96 7.46 -2.95 -7.53
C LEU A 96 8.12 -3.85 -8.56
N GLN A 97 9.43 -4.12 -8.40
CA GLN A 97 10.16 -5.02 -9.30
C GLN A 97 9.61 -6.44 -9.27
N VAL A 98 9.14 -6.90 -8.11
CA VAL A 98 8.51 -8.22 -7.98
C VAL A 98 7.24 -8.29 -8.83
N HIS A 99 6.48 -7.21 -8.91
CA HIS A 99 5.28 -7.15 -9.75
C HIS A 99 5.63 -7.18 -11.24
N GLY A 100 6.80 -6.68 -11.62
CA GLY A 100 7.24 -6.66 -13.02
C GLY A 100 6.23 -5.90 -13.88
N ASP A 101 5.83 -6.52 -14.99
CA ASP A 101 4.83 -5.97 -15.90
C ASP A 101 3.43 -6.59 -15.73
N GLU A 102 3.23 -7.43 -14.72
CA GLU A 102 1.92 -8.03 -14.45
C GLU A 102 0.89 -7.01 -13.96
N TRP A 103 1.35 -5.99 -13.23
CA TRP A 103 0.49 -4.99 -12.61
C TRP A 103 1.03 -3.59 -12.84
N ASP A 104 0.11 -2.67 -13.12
CA ASP A 104 0.39 -1.23 -13.13
C ASP A 104 -0.07 -0.68 -11.78
N ILE A 105 0.89 -0.41 -10.90
CA ILE A 105 0.60 0.11 -9.56
C ILE A 105 1.56 1.25 -9.22
N GLU A 106 1.10 2.11 -8.35
CA GLU A 106 1.89 3.23 -7.84
C GLU A 106 1.97 3.13 -6.32
N CYS A 107 3.14 3.37 -5.78
CA CYS A 107 3.31 3.47 -4.34
C CYS A 107 3.65 4.91 -3.97
N GLU A 108 2.90 5.47 -3.04
CA GLU A 108 3.20 6.75 -2.43
C GLU A 108 3.91 6.49 -1.11
N VAL A 109 5.13 7.04 -0.96
CA VAL A 109 5.97 6.80 0.22
C VAL A 109 6.15 8.12 0.97
N ARG A 110 5.81 8.13 2.25
CA ARG A 110 5.88 9.34 3.07
C ARG A 110 6.47 9.03 4.43
N PRO A 111 7.36 9.88 4.94
CA PRO A 111 7.82 9.72 6.33
C PRO A 111 6.66 9.88 7.30
N ILE A 112 6.64 9.02 8.32
CA ILE A 112 5.66 9.14 9.40
C ILE A 112 6.16 10.20 10.36
N GLU A 113 5.27 11.12 10.74
CA GLU A 113 5.60 12.11 11.74
C GLU A 113 5.74 11.43 13.10
N GLU A 114 6.97 11.44 13.62
CA GLU A 114 7.25 10.85 14.92
C GLU A 114 7.09 11.92 15.98
N SER A 115 6.22 11.68 16.93
CA SER A 115 6.08 12.59 18.07
C SER A 115 7.32 12.52 18.95
N PRO A 116 7.81 13.67 19.43
CA PRO A 116 8.93 13.67 20.36
C PRO A 116 8.56 13.08 21.72
#